data_03e96cc0f3cf930a6ae9e041c9203647
#
_entry.id   03e96cc0f3cf930a6ae9e041c9203647
#
_cell.length_a   1.000
_cell.length_b   1.000
_cell.length_c   1.000
_cell.angle_alpha   90.00
_cell.angle_beta   90.00
_cell.angle_gamma   90.00
#
_symmetry.space_group_name_H-M   'P 1'
#
loop_
_entity.id
_entity.type
_entity.pdbx_description
1 polymer ?
#
loop_
_entity_poly.entity_id
_entity_poly.type
_entity_poly.pdbx_seq_one_letter_code
_entity_poly.pdbx_strand_id
1 'polypeptide(L)'
;MGNRVRVVIGEMSDAAAIDQAVEGADVVISALGPSMDKNATGLPLVDGTGHILAAMNRHGVTRYIGHGTPSILDPHERPTAQTVLISFLGRTLLRRAYDELQGMTALIRDSGTDWTIVRFTAPKDAPKGERRRVGFYGTDRIGFPVSRADIAAFTAAQIDNPTYIRRAPAISN
;
A
#
# COMPACT_ATOMS: atom_id res chain seq x y z
N MET A 1 13.18 -6.86 27.10
CA MET A 1 13.13 -5.68 26.22
C MET A 1 11.71 -5.15 26.23
N GLY A 2 11.46 -4.01 26.89
CA GLY A 2 10.12 -3.43 26.97
C GLY A 2 9.69 -2.92 25.60
N ASN A 3 8.50 -3.29 25.19
CA ASN A 3 7.90 -2.89 23.92
C ASN A 3 7.61 -1.38 23.98
N ARG A 4 8.50 -0.57 23.44
CA ARG A 4 8.32 0.90 23.38
C ARG A 4 7.56 1.26 22.10
N VAL A 5 6.30 0.87 22.04
CA VAL A 5 5.40 1.31 20.97
C VAL A 5 4.61 2.51 21.49
N ARG A 6 4.73 3.65 20.82
CA ARG A 6 3.82 4.79 21.02
C ARG A 6 2.58 4.56 20.19
N VAL A 7 1.42 4.58 20.82
CA VAL A 7 0.13 4.44 20.14
C VAL A 7 -0.52 5.82 20.04
N VAL A 8 -0.88 6.22 18.83
CA VAL A 8 -1.72 7.39 18.54
C VAL A 8 -3.04 6.89 18.00
N ILE A 9 -4.14 7.30 18.62
CA ILE A 9 -5.50 6.93 18.20
C ILE A 9 -6.09 8.11 17.44
N GLY A 10 -6.61 7.85 16.24
CA GLY A 10 -7.23 8.86 15.40
C GLY A 10 -7.84 8.23 14.16
N GLU A 11 -8.58 9.03 13.40
CA GLU A 11 -9.17 8.63 12.12
C GLU A 11 -8.34 9.20 10.96
N MET A 12 -8.59 8.71 9.74
CA MET A 12 -7.91 9.20 8.53
C MET A 12 -8.23 10.68 8.21
N SER A 13 -9.32 11.19 8.72
CA SER A 13 -9.71 12.60 8.65
C SER A 13 -9.00 13.48 9.69
N ASP A 14 -8.38 12.88 10.72
CA ASP A 14 -7.67 13.61 11.78
C ASP A 14 -6.22 13.89 11.39
N ALA A 15 -6.02 15.00 10.68
CA ALA A 15 -4.69 15.41 10.23
C ALA A 15 -3.73 15.68 11.41
N ALA A 16 -4.24 16.08 12.59
CA ALA A 16 -3.39 16.35 13.76
C ALA A 16 -2.90 15.07 14.40
N ALA A 17 -3.76 14.05 14.54
CA ALA A 17 -3.35 12.73 15.02
C ALA A 17 -2.34 12.07 14.06
N ILE A 18 -2.55 12.20 12.75
CA ILE A 18 -1.61 11.70 11.73
C ILE A 18 -0.27 12.43 11.84
N ASP A 19 -0.25 13.73 11.97
CA ASP A 19 0.96 14.53 12.14
C ASP A 19 1.76 14.08 13.37
N GLN A 20 1.08 13.94 14.52
CA GLN A 20 1.68 13.41 15.73
C GLN A 20 2.24 11.99 15.56
N ALA A 21 1.58 11.14 14.77
CA ALA A 21 2.03 9.77 14.53
C ALA A 21 3.30 9.72 13.68
N VAL A 22 3.46 10.65 12.73
CA VAL A 22 4.61 10.74 11.81
C VAL A 22 5.80 11.45 12.44
N GLU A 23 5.57 12.30 13.43
CA GLU A 23 6.64 13.02 14.12
C GLU A 23 7.73 12.08 14.67
N GLY A 24 8.97 12.31 14.26
CA GLY A 24 10.16 11.54 14.67
C GLY A 24 10.25 10.14 14.05
N ALA A 25 9.45 9.84 13.02
CA ALA A 25 9.58 8.59 12.27
C ALA A 25 10.64 8.71 11.16
N ASP A 26 11.37 7.61 10.92
CA ASP A 26 12.29 7.49 9.79
C ASP A 26 11.58 6.97 8.52
N VAL A 27 10.54 6.17 8.71
CA VAL A 27 9.78 5.51 7.64
C VAL A 27 8.29 5.48 8.01
N VAL A 28 7.43 5.69 7.02
CA VAL A 28 5.99 5.43 7.17
C VAL A 28 5.61 4.15 6.45
N ILE A 29 4.97 3.22 7.17
CA ILE A 29 4.36 2.02 6.62
C ILE A 29 2.85 2.14 6.72
N SER A 30 2.16 2.26 5.60
CA SER A 30 0.70 2.33 5.52
C SER A 30 0.11 0.98 5.13
N ALA A 31 -0.51 0.30 6.08
CA ALA A 31 -1.27 -0.93 5.85
C ALA A 31 -2.77 -0.66 5.60
N LEU A 32 -3.12 0.57 5.26
CA LEU A 32 -4.48 1.00 5.01
C LEU A 32 -5.01 0.47 3.68
N GLY A 33 -6.30 0.24 3.62
CA GLY A 33 -7.02 -0.16 2.43
C GLY A 33 -8.39 0.52 2.34
N PRO A 34 -9.05 0.44 1.19
CA PRO A 34 -10.37 1.06 1.02
C PRO A 34 -11.39 0.40 1.94
N SER A 35 -12.33 1.21 2.46
CA SER A 35 -13.46 0.68 3.22
C SER A 35 -14.38 -0.14 2.32
N MET A 36 -14.76 -1.31 2.77
CA MET A 36 -15.76 -2.16 2.10
C MET A 36 -17.19 -1.88 2.59
N ASP A 37 -17.37 -0.93 3.51
CA ASP A 37 -18.70 -0.49 3.96
C ASP A 37 -19.42 0.23 2.81
N LYS A 38 -20.59 -0.28 2.46
CA LYS A 38 -21.45 0.29 1.40
C LYS A 38 -22.01 1.67 1.74
N ASN A 39 -22.10 1.98 3.03
CA ASN A 39 -22.61 3.27 3.52
C ASN A 39 -21.51 4.32 3.71
N ALA A 40 -20.26 3.94 3.56
CA ALA A 40 -19.16 4.89 3.69
C ALA A 40 -19.24 5.94 2.57
N THR A 41 -19.06 7.20 2.92
CA THR A 41 -19.09 8.36 2.02
C THR A 41 -17.70 8.92 1.78
N GLY A 42 -17.51 9.67 0.69
CA GLY A 42 -16.23 10.26 0.34
C GLY A 42 -15.16 9.25 -0.07
N LEU A 43 -13.92 9.67 -0.03
CA LEU A 43 -12.73 8.87 -0.33
C LEU A 43 -11.71 8.96 0.81
N PRO A 44 -12.04 8.44 2.02
CA PRO A 44 -11.22 8.65 3.22
C PRO A 44 -9.79 8.12 3.09
N LEU A 45 -9.56 7.08 2.27
CA LEU A 45 -8.21 6.59 2.01
C LEU A 45 -7.37 7.61 1.22
N VAL A 46 -7.99 8.34 0.29
CA VAL A 46 -7.33 9.40 -0.49
C VAL A 46 -6.99 10.58 0.43
N ASP A 47 -7.99 11.06 1.18
CA ASP A 47 -7.83 12.20 2.09
C ASP A 47 -6.76 11.92 3.15
N GLY A 48 -6.85 10.76 3.80
CA GLY A 48 -5.89 10.37 4.82
C GLY A 48 -4.49 10.12 4.27
N THR A 49 -4.37 9.59 3.04
CA THR A 49 -3.06 9.50 2.39
C THR A 49 -2.48 10.89 2.14
N GLY A 50 -3.29 11.85 1.74
CA GLY A 50 -2.89 13.26 1.63
C GLY A 50 -2.35 13.82 2.94
N HIS A 51 -3.05 13.56 4.07
CA HIS A 51 -2.59 13.97 5.40
C HIS A 51 -1.25 13.32 5.78
N ILE A 52 -1.08 12.01 5.52
CA ILE A 52 0.17 11.29 5.78
C ILE A 52 1.32 11.91 4.98
N LEU A 53 1.16 12.10 3.69
CA LEU A 53 2.20 12.68 2.83
C LEU A 53 2.55 14.12 3.22
N ALA A 54 1.54 14.91 3.61
CA ALA A 54 1.76 16.26 4.12
C ALA A 54 2.55 16.26 5.45
N ALA A 55 2.23 15.34 6.37
CA ALA A 55 2.98 15.17 7.62
C ALA A 55 4.42 14.71 7.34
N MET A 56 4.61 13.73 6.45
CA MET A 56 5.94 13.28 6.03
C MET A 56 6.79 14.43 5.50
N ASN A 57 6.21 15.29 4.65
CA ASN A 57 6.93 16.45 4.12
C ASN A 57 7.31 17.45 5.23
N ARG A 58 6.42 17.73 6.20
CA ARG A 58 6.71 18.62 7.33
C ARG A 58 7.83 18.11 8.22
N HIS A 59 7.86 16.80 8.46
CA HIS A 59 8.86 16.15 9.34
C HIS A 59 10.10 15.64 8.61
N GLY A 60 10.22 15.86 7.29
CA GLY A 60 11.38 15.44 6.50
C GLY A 60 11.49 13.92 6.31
N VAL A 61 10.37 13.18 6.47
CA VAL A 61 10.33 11.72 6.26
C VAL A 61 10.16 11.44 4.78
N THR A 62 11.11 10.76 4.15
CA THR A 62 11.09 10.50 2.71
C THR A 62 10.63 9.09 2.36
N ARG A 63 10.83 8.10 3.24
CA ARG A 63 10.53 6.69 2.96
C ARG A 63 9.07 6.36 3.25
N TYR A 64 8.30 6.00 2.19
CA TYR A 64 6.91 5.54 2.28
C TYR A 64 6.76 4.12 1.76
N ILE A 65 6.10 3.24 2.50
CA ILE A 65 5.77 1.88 2.07
C ILE A 65 4.27 1.68 2.23
N GLY A 66 3.57 1.44 1.13
CA GLY A 66 2.13 1.24 1.12
C GLY A 66 1.71 -0.12 0.59
N HIS A 67 0.44 -0.45 0.79
CA HIS A 67 -0.18 -1.65 0.25
C HIS A 67 -1.09 -1.32 -0.93
N GLY A 68 -1.24 -2.26 -1.85
CA GLY A 68 -2.08 -2.10 -3.03
C GLY A 68 -2.56 -3.43 -3.61
N THR A 69 -3.32 -3.32 -4.67
CA THR A 69 -3.88 -4.46 -5.41
C THR A 69 -3.30 -4.52 -6.83
N PRO A 70 -3.50 -5.61 -7.59
CA PRO A 70 -3.09 -5.70 -8.99
C PRO A 70 -3.73 -4.68 -9.93
N SER A 71 -4.78 -3.96 -9.50
CA SER A 71 -5.36 -2.86 -10.28
C SER A 71 -4.45 -1.62 -10.34
N ILE A 72 -3.46 -1.54 -9.44
CA ILE A 72 -2.39 -0.55 -9.47
C ILE A 72 -1.29 -1.12 -10.36
N LEU A 73 -1.04 -0.51 -11.52
CA LEU A 73 0.06 -0.94 -12.40
C LEU A 73 1.38 -0.29 -11.97
N ASP A 74 2.46 -1.07 -12.02
CA ASP A 74 3.80 -0.49 -11.90
C ASP A 74 4.10 0.36 -13.14
N PRO A 75 4.83 1.49 -13.03
CA PRO A 75 5.16 2.35 -14.18
C PRO A 75 5.85 1.64 -15.34
N HIS A 76 6.53 0.52 -15.06
CA HIS A 76 7.29 -0.24 -16.07
C HIS A 76 6.57 -1.54 -16.49
N GLU A 77 5.36 -1.80 -15.98
CA GLU A 77 4.56 -2.97 -16.34
C GLU A 77 3.77 -2.75 -17.63
N ARG A 78 3.60 -3.83 -18.37
CA ARG A 78 2.60 -3.88 -19.45
C ARG A 78 1.32 -4.50 -18.90
N PRO A 79 0.14 -3.96 -19.23
CA PRO A 79 -1.12 -4.58 -18.85
C PRO A 79 -1.20 -6.03 -19.35
N THR A 80 -1.61 -6.93 -18.47
CA THR A 80 -1.91 -8.32 -18.83
C THR A 80 -3.42 -8.54 -18.86
N ALA A 81 -3.88 -9.62 -19.49
CA ALA A 81 -5.31 -9.97 -19.48
C ALA A 81 -5.84 -10.06 -18.03
N GLN A 82 -5.04 -10.58 -17.11
CA GLN A 82 -5.37 -10.67 -15.68
C GLN A 82 -5.51 -9.28 -15.03
N THR A 83 -4.55 -8.38 -15.22
CA THR A 83 -4.61 -7.04 -14.62
C THR A 83 -5.72 -6.19 -15.23
N VAL A 84 -5.98 -6.35 -16.53
CA VAL A 84 -7.11 -5.69 -17.22
C VAL A 84 -8.44 -6.19 -16.67
N LEU A 85 -8.61 -7.52 -16.50
CA LEU A 85 -9.84 -8.09 -15.95
C LEU A 85 -10.08 -7.64 -14.50
N ILE A 86 -9.04 -7.65 -13.65
CA ILE A 86 -9.14 -7.19 -12.25
C ILE A 86 -9.52 -5.70 -12.23
N SER A 87 -8.90 -4.88 -13.06
CA SER A 87 -9.23 -3.45 -13.15
C SER A 87 -10.66 -3.23 -13.65
N PHE A 88 -11.12 -3.99 -14.65
CA PHE A 88 -12.48 -3.93 -15.13
C PHE A 88 -13.50 -4.31 -14.05
N LEU A 89 -13.29 -5.44 -13.36
CA LEU A 89 -14.15 -5.86 -12.26
C LEU A 89 -14.14 -4.86 -11.09
N GLY A 90 -12.98 -4.30 -10.75
CA GLY A 90 -12.86 -3.25 -9.74
C GLY A 90 -13.70 -2.03 -10.10
N ARG A 91 -13.60 -1.53 -11.33
CA ARG A 91 -14.34 -0.37 -11.82
C ARG A 91 -15.84 -0.57 -11.88
N THR A 92 -16.32 -1.81 -12.11
CA THR A 92 -17.73 -2.12 -12.27
C THR A 92 -18.41 -2.55 -10.98
N LEU A 93 -17.77 -3.43 -10.21
CA LEU A 93 -18.35 -4.03 -9.00
C LEU A 93 -17.94 -3.34 -7.71
N LEU A 94 -16.73 -2.75 -7.67
CA LEU A 94 -16.14 -2.13 -6.48
C LEU A 94 -15.63 -0.73 -6.79
N ARG A 95 -16.42 0.03 -7.55
CA ARG A 95 -16.03 1.33 -8.11
C ARG A 95 -15.40 2.26 -7.07
N ARG A 96 -16.04 2.42 -5.91
CA ARG A 96 -15.52 3.30 -4.85
C ARG A 96 -14.13 2.84 -4.34
N ALA A 97 -13.98 1.56 -4.02
CA ALA A 97 -12.69 1.01 -3.58
C ALA A 97 -11.61 1.13 -4.68
N TYR A 98 -12.01 0.99 -5.93
CA TYR A 98 -11.12 1.21 -7.08
C TYR A 98 -10.69 2.68 -7.15
N ASP A 99 -11.63 3.62 -7.07
CA ASP A 99 -11.36 5.06 -7.14
C ASP A 99 -10.47 5.52 -5.97
N GLU A 100 -10.69 5.00 -4.75
CA GLU A 100 -9.82 5.23 -3.59
C GLU A 100 -8.38 4.74 -3.83
N LEU A 101 -8.21 3.54 -4.34
CA LEU A 101 -6.89 2.98 -4.64
C LEU A 101 -6.16 3.76 -5.73
N GLN A 102 -6.87 4.20 -6.77
CA GLN A 102 -6.28 5.00 -7.84
C GLN A 102 -5.90 6.41 -7.34
N GLY A 103 -6.79 7.05 -6.59
CA GLY A 103 -6.54 8.38 -6.02
C GLY A 103 -5.37 8.37 -5.02
N MET A 104 -5.36 7.40 -4.09
CA MET A 104 -4.22 7.19 -3.18
C MET A 104 -2.91 7.00 -3.97
N THR A 105 -2.94 6.15 -5.00
CA THR A 105 -1.74 5.84 -5.80
C THR A 105 -1.22 7.07 -6.54
N ALA A 106 -2.11 7.89 -7.08
CA ALA A 106 -1.72 9.14 -7.74
C ALA A 106 -1.01 10.08 -6.76
N LEU A 107 -1.59 10.32 -5.57
CA LEU A 107 -0.96 11.14 -4.53
C LEU A 107 0.43 10.63 -4.14
N ILE A 108 0.58 9.31 -3.93
CA ILE A 108 1.86 8.71 -3.56
C ILE A 108 2.91 8.92 -4.67
N ARG A 109 2.54 8.70 -5.93
CA ARG A 109 3.45 8.85 -7.06
C ARG A 109 3.93 10.30 -7.25
N ASP A 110 3.04 11.26 -7.01
CA ASP A 110 3.31 12.68 -7.18
C ASP A 110 3.97 13.32 -5.94
N SER A 111 4.07 12.58 -4.81
CA SER A 111 4.55 13.12 -3.54
C SER A 111 6.05 13.44 -3.48
N GLY A 112 6.84 12.97 -4.45
CA GLY A 112 8.30 13.08 -4.40
C GLY A 112 8.98 12.14 -3.38
N THR A 113 8.24 11.35 -2.61
CA THR A 113 8.80 10.40 -1.64
C THR A 113 9.51 9.21 -2.30
N ASP A 114 10.32 8.52 -1.53
CA ASP A 114 10.89 7.21 -1.90
C ASP A 114 9.89 6.11 -1.60
N TRP A 115 8.80 6.09 -2.37
CA TRP A 115 7.69 5.19 -2.13
C TRP A 115 7.93 3.77 -2.66
N THR A 116 7.29 2.79 -2.02
CA THR A 116 7.10 1.43 -2.53
C THR A 116 5.65 1.01 -2.27
N ILE A 117 4.94 0.49 -3.27
CA ILE A 117 3.59 -0.06 -3.11
C ILE A 117 3.65 -1.57 -3.26
N VAL A 118 3.51 -2.30 -2.16
CA VAL A 118 3.47 -3.77 -2.15
C VAL A 118 2.08 -4.24 -2.58
N ARG A 119 2.00 -4.91 -3.73
CA ARG A 119 0.73 -5.39 -4.30
C ARG A 119 0.53 -6.87 -4.01
N PHE A 120 -0.70 -7.22 -3.64
CA PHE A 120 -1.09 -8.61 -3.40
C PHE A 120 -2.58 -8.82 -3.59
N THR A 121 -2.97 -10.10 -3.73
CA THR A 121 -4.37 -10.55 -3.77
C THR A 121 -4.61 -11.65 -2.76
N ALA A 122 -5.88 -11.84 -2.38
CA ALA A 122 -6.34 -12.93 -1.52
C ALA A 122 -5.42 -13.19 -0.29
N PRO A 123 -5.22 -12.18 0.58
CA PRO A 123 -4.44 -12.36 1.79
C PRO A 123 -5.12 -13.39 2.71
N LYS A 124 -4.36 -14.37 3.20
CA LYS A 124 -4.85 -15.45 4.05
C LYS A 124 -4.11 -15.52 5.38
N ASP A 125 -4.80 -16.00 6.41
CA ASP A 125 -4.19 -16.31 7.69
C ASP A 125 -3.48 -17.67 7.59
N ALA A 126 -2.17 -17.62 7.40
CA ALA A 126 -1.30 -18.78 7.31
C ALA A 126 0.09 -18.41 7.80
N PRO A 127 0.89 -19.38 8.28
CA PRO A 127 2.29 -19.15 8.58
C PRO A 127 3.05 -18.60 7.36
N LYS A 128 4.21 -18.02 7.62
CA LYS A 128 5.12 -17.58 6.58
C LYS A 128 5.46 -18.77 5.65
N GLY A 129 5.31 -18.56 4.35
CA GLY A 129 5.60 -19.57 3.35
C GLY A 129 7.11 -19.77 3.15
N GLU A 130 7.52 -20.98 2.76
CA GLU A 130 8.91 -21.28 2.39
C GLU A 130 9.32 -20.60 1.08
N ARG A 131 8.36 -20.47 0.17
CA ARG A 131 8.58 -19.87 -1.16
C ARG A 131 7.68 -18.67 -1.36
N ARG A 132 8.29 -17.53 -1.51
CA ARG A 132 7.61 -16.27 -1.88
C ARG A 132 8.06 -15.86 -3.27
N ARG A 133 7.11 -15.57 -4.13
CA ARG A 133 7.35 -14.97 -5.45
C ARG A 133 7.22 -13.48 -5.33
N VAL A 134 8.15 -12.76 -5.91
CA VAL A 134 8.16 -11.29 -5.96
C VAL A 134 8.50 -10.88 -7.38
N GLY A 135 7.80 -9.88 -7.90
CA GLY A 135 8.08 -9.37 -9.24
C GLY A 135 6.97 -8.50 -9.78
N PHE A 136 6.81 -8.48 -11.07
CA PHE A 136 5.89 -7.61 -11.80
C PHE A 136 4.98 -8.44 -12.71
N TYR A 137 3.72 -8.01 -12.82
CA TYR A 137 2.78 -8.67 -13.73
C TYR A 137 3.24 -8.52 -15.18
N GLY A 138 3.09 -9.61 -15.94
CA GLY A 138 3.50 -9.64 -17.36
C GLY A 138 4.96 -10.01 -17.60
N THR A 139 5.82 -9.95 -16.58
CA THR A 139 7.22 -10.39 -16.66
C THR A 139 7.49 -11.59 -15.74
N ASP A 140 6.93 -11.57 -14.55
CA ASP A 140 7.18 -12.58 -13.53
C ASP A 140 5.94 -13.45 -13.27
N ARG A 141 6.17 -14.67 -12.74
CA ARG A 141 5.09 -15.58 -12.36
C ARG A 141 4.55 -15.21 -10.97
N ILE A 142 3.58 -14.32 -10.92
CA ILE A 142 2.89 -13.94 -9.69
C ILE A 142 1.57 -14.71 -9.59
N GLY A 143 1.37 -15.40 -8.45
CA GLY A 143 0.13 -16.12 -8.14
C GLY A 143 -0.92 -15.24 -7.48
N PHE A 144 -1.96 -15.88 -6.91
CA PHE A 144 -3.04 -15.17 -6.24
C PHE A 144 -2.88 -15.10 -4.70
N PRO A 145 -2.82 -16.25 -3.97
CA PRO A 145 -2.82 -16.18 -2.52
C PRO A 145 -1.46 -15.77 -1.98
N VAL A 146 -1.49 -15.07 -0.85
CA VAL A 146 -0.29 -14.78 -0.05
C VAL A 146 -0.64 -14.80 1.43
N SER A 147 0.27 -15.28 2.29
CA SER A 147 0.06 -15.21 3.72
C SER A 147 0.26 -13.79 4.25
N ARG A 148 -0.55 -13.37 5.27
CA ARG A 148 -0.33 -12.09 5.94
C ARG A 148 1.06 -11.99 6.57
N ALA A 149 1.61 -13.13 7.01
CA ALA A 149 2.98 -13.20 7.53
C ALA A 149 4.03 -12.88 6.45
N ASP A 150 3.82 -13.34 5.20
CA ASP A 150 4.72 -12.99 4.08
C ASP A 150 4.57 -11.54 3.63
N ILE A 151 3.33 -11.00 3.65
CA ILE A 151 3.09 -9.58 3.39
C ILE A 151 3.87 -8.74 4.41
N ALA A 152 3.69 -9.00 5.69
CA ALA A 152 4.37 -8.26 6.75
C ALA A 152 5.89 -8.36 6.65
N ALA A 153 6.42 -9.55 6.44
CA ALA A 153 7.87 -9.78 6.31
C ALA A 153 8.45 -9.08 5.08
N PHE A 154 7.74 -9.10 3.95
CA PHE A 154 8.20 -8.40 2.75
C PHE A 154 8.12 -6.89 2.91
N THR A 155 7.03 -6.37 3.47
CA THR A 155 6.84 -4.93 3.72
C THR A 155 7.95 -4.40 4.65
N ALA A 156 8.21 -5.08 5.76
CA ALA A 156 9.28 -4.71 6.68
C ALA A 156 10.67 -4.72 6.03
N ALA A 157 10.94 -5.68 5.16
CA ALA A 157 12.20 -5.76 4.44
C ALA A 157 12.42 -4.60 3.44
N GLN A 158 11.39 -3.82 3.12
CA GLN A 158 11.51 -2.65 2.24
C GLN A 158 11.99 -1.39 2.99
N ILE A 159 12.08 -1.41 4.32
CA ILE A 159 12.54 -0.26 5.11
C ILE A 159 13.91 0.20 4.61
N ASP A 160 14.88 -0.71 4.57
CA ASP A 160 16.27 -0.43 4.20
C ASP A 160 16.63 -0.89 2.77
N ASN A 161 15.65 -1.39 1.99
CA ASN A 161 15.90 -1.93 0.67
C ASN A 161 15.54 -0.92 -0.43
N PRO A 162 16.52 -0.39 -1.20
CA PRO A 162 16.26 0.57 -2.26
C PRO A 162 15.74 -0.06 -3.56
N THR A 163 15.74 -1.39 -3.70
CA THR A 163 15.44 -2.09 -4.96
C THR A 163 14.09 -1.70 -5.57
N TYR A 164 13.11 -1.41 -4.70
CA TYR A 164 11.74 -1.09 -5.13
C TYR A 164 11.33 0.36 -4.83
N ILE A 165 12.30 1.26 -4.69
CA ILE A 165 11.99 2.70 -4.61
C ILE A 165 11.32 3.14 -5.91
N ARG A 166 10.17 3.83 -5.78
CA ARG A 166 9.29 4.27 -6.87
C ARG A 166 8.78 3.13 -7.74
N ARG A 167 8.60 1.95 -7.14
CA ARG A 167 8.10 0.75 -7.78
C ARG A 167 6.91 0.15 -7.02
N ALA A 168 6.16 -0.66 -7.73
CA ALA A 168 5.01 -1.37 -7.16
C ALA A 168 5.16 -2.90 -7.37
N PRO A 169 6.08 -3.59 -6.63
CA PRO A 169 6.24 -5.03 -6.74
C PRO A 169 4.98 -5.77 -6.28
N ALA A 170 4.69 -6.90 -6.92
CA ALA A 170 3.65 -7.83 -6.52
C ALA A 170 4.26 -9.05 -5.81
N ILE A 171 3.54 -9.58 -4.82
CA ILE A 171 3.96 -10.76 -4.05
C ILE A 171 2.89 -11.83 -4.00
N SER A 172 3.29 -13.10 -4.00
CA SER A 172 2.45 -14.27 -3.78
C SER A 172 3.23 -15.43 -3.16
N ASN A 173 2.50 -16.43 -2.66
CA ASN A 173 3.09 -17.72 -2.30
C ASN A 173 3.18 -18.66 -3.49
#